data_c10720a7c8a2d525596a8e8ac2804315
#
_entry.id   c10720a7c8a2d525596a8e8ac2804315
#
_cell.length_a   1.000
_cell.length_b   1.000
_cell.length_c   1.000
_cell.angle_alpha   90.00
_cell.angle_beta   90.00
_cell.angle_gamma   90.00
#
_symmetry.space_group_name_H-M   'P 1'
#
loop_
_entity.id
_entity.type
_entity.pdbx_description
1 polymer ?
#
loop_
_entity_poly.entity_id
_entity_poly.type
_entity_poly.pdbx_seq_one_letter_code
_entity_poly.pdbx_strand_id
1 'polypeptide(L)'
;MTAYVIADVQLTGNADELAEYRSEVVATLAPYGGRYLARGGETDVVEGDWNPGQLVLVEFPDLASARAWNDSAEYRAIAPLRIRNTDSKRLIVQGL
;
A
#
# COMPACT_ATOMS: atom_id res chain seq x y z
N MET A 1 -16.03 11.94 -1.80
CA MET A 1 -15.07 11.68 -2.88
C MET A 1 -14.09 10.63 -2.40
N THR A 2 -13.89 9.59 -3.18
CA THR A 2 -12.93 8.54 -2.84
C THR A 2 -11.50 9.07 -2.80
N ALA A 3 -10.62 8.31 -2.18
CA ALA A 3 -9.20 8.55 -2.21
C ALA A 3 -8.47 7.22 -2.40
N TYR A 4 -7.25 7.28 -2.87
CA TYR A 4 -6.47 6.08 -3.18
C TYR A 4 -5.08 6.16 -2.57
N VAL A 5 -4.63 5.03 -2.05
CA VAL A 5 -3.20 4.82 -1.75
C VAL A 5 -2.62 4.01 -2.90
N ILE A 6 -1.60 4.56 -3.53
CA ILE A 6 -0.89 3.90 -4.63
C ILE A 6 0.53 3.63 -4.14
N ALA A 7 0.97 2.38 -4.26
CA ALA A 7 2.30 1.99 -3.82
C ALA A 7 3.00 1.12 -4.86
N ASP A 8 4.29 1.40 -5.03
CA ASP A 8 5.22 0.54 -5.76
C ASP A 8 6.17 -0.06 -4.73
N VAL A 9 6.08 -1.37 -4.52
CA VAL A 9 6.79 -2.08 -3.45
C VAL A 9 7.81 -3.04 -4.06
N GLN A 10 9.10 -2.72 -3.89
CA GLN A 10 10.19 -3.57 -4.38
C GLN A 10 10.88 -4.25 -3.21
N LEU A 11 10.88 -5.57 -3.20
CA LEU A 11 11.55 -6.36 -2.17
C LEU A 11 13.06 -6.17 -2.25
N THR A 12 13.69 -5.79 -1.13
CA THR A 12 15.14 -5.64 -1.03
C THR A 12 15.74 -6.44 0.13
N GLY A 13 14.90 -6.95 1.02
CA GLY A 13 15.33 -7.65 2.24
C GLY A 13 14.63 -8.98 2.43
N ASN A 14 14.10 -9.19 3.61
CA ASN A 14 13.53 -10.47 4.03
C ASN A 14 12.10 -10.66 3.48
N ALA A 15 11.92 -11.66 2.62
CA ALA A 15 10.64 -11.97 1.99
C ALA A 15 9.61 -12.46 3.01
N ASP A 16 10.03 -13.17 4.05
CA ASP A 16 9.10 -13.70 5.07
C ASP A 16 8.50 -12.57 5.92
N GLU A 17 9.31 -11.56 6.26
CA GLU A 17 8.80 -10.39 6.98
C GLU A 17 7.82 -9.58 6.12
N LEU A 18 8.10 -9.45 4.83
CA LEU A 18 7.17 -8.79 3.92
C LEU A 18 5.87 -9.57 3.80
N ALA A 19 5.93 -10.90 3.77
CA ALA A 19 4.75 -11.75 3.75
C ALA A 19 3.91 -11.58 5.02
N GLU A 20 4.56 -11.45 6.19
CA GLU A 20 3.89 -11.17 7.45
C GLU A 20 3.15 -9.82 7.39
N TYR A 21 3.82 -8.78 6.89
CA TYR A 21 3.20 -7.48 6.66
C TYR A 21 1.93 -7.61 5.82
N ARG A 22 2.03 -8.34 4.71
CA ARG A 22 0.92 -8.50 3.76
C ARG A 22 -0.28 -9.21 4.37
N SER A 23 -0.03 -10.16 5.27
CA SER A 23 -1.13 -10.86 5.95
C SER A 23 -1.79 -9.98 7.01
N GLU A 24 -1.05 -9.12 7.66
CA GLU A 24 -1.54 -8.29 8.77
C GLU A 24 -2.16 -6.98 8.33
N VAL A 25 -1.70 -6.40 7.22
CA VAL A 25 -2.17 -5.08 6.76
C VAL A 25 -3.66 -5.08 6.42
N VAL A 26 -4.19 -6.20 5.97
CA VAL A 26 -5.61 -6.33 5.59
C VAL A 26 -6.53 -5.94 6.76
N ALA A 27 -6.23 -6.42 7.96
CA ALA A 27 -7.04 -6.13 9.15
C ALA A 27 -6.99 -4.66 9.55
N THR A 28 -5.94 -3.94 9.18
CA THR A 28 -5.81 -2.51 9.53
C THR A 28 -6.68 -1.61 8.63
N LEU A 29 -7.08 -2.09 7.48
CA LEU A 29 -7.84 -1.29 6.49
C LEU A 29 -9.31 -1.15 6.85
N ALA A 30 -9.94 -2.22 7.32
CA ALA A 30 -11.38 -2.27 7.53
C ALA A 30 -11.93 -1.15 8.42
N PRO A 31 -11.29 -0.79 9.56
CA PRO A 31 -11.79 0.29 10.41
C PRO A 31 -11.84 1.66 9.71
N TYR A 32 -11.09 1.83 8.63
CA TYR A 32 -11.00 3.07 7.87
C TYR A 32 -11.71 2.99 6.52
N GLY A 33 -12.39 1.89 6.25
CA GLY A 33 -13.13 1.70 5.00
C GLY A 33 -12.24 1.42 3.78
N GLY A 34 -10.99 1.01 4.02
CA GLY A 34 -10.06 0.70 2.93
C GLY A 34 -10.30 -0.66 2.32
N ARG A 35 -10.14 -0.75 0.99
CA ARG A 35 -10.22 -2.02 0.27
C ARG A 35 -9.23 -2.06 -0.87
N TYR A 36 -8.67 -3.23 -1.12
CA TYR A 36 -7.76 -3.41 -2.26
C TYR A 36 -8.51 -3.37 -3.59
N LEU A 37 -7.95 -2.63 -4.55
CA LEU A 37 -8.37 -2.67 -5.95
C LEU A 37 -7.35 -3.41 -6.81
N ALA A 38 -6.07 -3.35 -6.46
CA ALA A 38 -5.00 -4.11 -7.08
C ALA A 38 -3.96 -4.44 -6.02
N ARG A 39 -3.37 -5.62 -6.11
CA ARG A 39 -2.40 -6.08 -5.13
C ARG A 39 -1.38 -7.01 -5.78
N GLY A 40 -0.35 -6.43 -6.40
CA GLY A 40 0.74 -7.19 -6.98
C GLY A 40 0.37 -8.00 -8.21
N GLY A 41 -0.65 -7.59 -8.95
CA GLY A 41 -1.02 -8.22 -10.21
C GLY A 41 -0.01 -7.94 -11.32
N GLU A 42 -0.19 -8.61 -12.45
CA GLU A 42 0.63 -8.40 -13.64
C GLU A 42 0.54 -6.95 -14.11
N THR A 43 1.66 -6.37 -14.51
CA THR A 43 1.73 -4.99 -14.99
C THR A 43 2.35 -4.93 -16.37
N ASP A 44 1.88 -3.95 -17.19
CA ASP A 44 2.46 -3.62 -18.49
C ASP A 44 2.84 -2.14 -18.46
N VAL A 45 4.13 -1.86 -18.51
CA VAL A 45 4.60 -0.49 -18.63
C VAL A 45 4.41 -0.05 -20.08
N VAL A 46 3.49 0.88 -20.30
CA VAL A 46 3.15 1.33 -21.65
C VAL A 46 3.98 2.52 -22.10
N GLU A 47 4.59 3.22 -21.16
CA GLU A 47 5.39 4.40 -21.47
C GLU A 47 6.33 4.70 -20.30
N GLY A 48 7.53 5.15 -20.63
CA GLY A 48 8.50 5.62 -19.63
C GLY A 48 9.45 4.54 -19.15
N ASP A 49 10.53 5.00 -18.51
CA ASP A 49 11.55 4.14 -17.92
C ASP A 49 11.13 3.80 -16.48
N TRP A 50 10.43 2.71 -16.34
CA TRP A 50 9.89 2.28 -15.06
C TRP A 50 9.93 0.77 -14.95
N ASN A 51 10.63 0.28 -13.93
CA ASN A 51 10.69 -1.15 -13.62
C ASN A 51 9.94 -1.37 -12.29
N PRO A 52 8.60 -1.53 -12.34
CA PRO A 52 7.82 -1.61 -11.11
C PRO A 52 8.07 -2.92 -10.35
N GLY A 53 8.00 -2.83 -9.03
CA GLY A 53 7.88 -3.99 -8.16
C GLY A 53 6.42 -4.43 -8.14
N GLN A 54 5.87 -4.65 -6.94
CA GLN A 54 4.47 -4.96 -6.79
C GLN A 54 3.67 -3.67 -6.66
N LEU A 55 2.74 -3.45 -7.56
CA LEU A 55 1.85 -2.31 -7.48
C LEU A 55 0.64 -2.65 -6.64
N VAL A 56 0.34 -1.75 -5.71
CA VAL A 56 -0.78 -1.89 -4.79
C VAL A 56 -1.66 -0.67 -4.93
N LEU A 57 -2.96 -0.89 -5.02
CA LEU A 57 -3.96 0.17 -5.09
C LEU A 57 -5.02 -0.11 -4.05
N VAL A 58 -5.20 0.83 -3.11
CA VAL A 58 -6.21 0.73 -2.05
C VAL A 58 -7.16 1.92 -2.18
N GLU A 59 -8.46 1.65 -2.13
CA GLU A 59 -9.48 2.69 -2.15
C GLU A 59 -9.99 2.95 -0.74
N PHE A 60 -10.15 4.24 -0.41
CA PHE A 60 -10.79 4.69 0.82
C PHE A 60 -12.00 5.56 0.49
N PRO A 61 -12.99 5.66 1.40
CA PRO A 61 -14.18 6.47 1.12
C PRO A 61 -13.88 7.95 0.95
N ASP A 62 -12.80 8.44 1.57
CA ASP A 62 -12.37 9.84 1.45
C ASP A 62 -10.90 10.00 1.82
N LEU A 63 -10.38 11.19 1.56
CA LEU A 63 -8.97 11.51 1.81
C LEU A 63 -8.64 11.47 3.30
N ALA A 64 -9.55 11.94 4.15
CA ALA A 64 -9.34 11.93 5.59
C ALA A 64 -9.18 10.51 6.15
N SER A 65 -9.99 9.57 5.65
CA SER A 65 -9.88 8.16 6.05
C SER A 65 -8.57 7.54 5.62
N ALA A 66 -8.09 7.83 4.41
CA ALA A 66 -6.81 7.32 3.92
C ALA A 66 -5.66 7.84 4.80
N ARG A 67 -5.68 9.13 5.11
CA ARG A 67 -4.67 9.75 5.99
C ARG A 67 -4.73 9.18 7.40
N ALA A 68 -5.92 9.00 7.95
CA ALA A 68 -6.10 8.45 9.28
C ALA A 68 -5.57 7.02 9.37
N TRP A 69 -5.84 6.20 8.35
CA TRP A 69 -5.27 4.85 8.28
C TRP A 69 -3.75 4.87 8.27
N ASN A 70 -3.15 5.69 7.42
CA ASN A 70 -1.70 5.77 7.28
C ASN A 70 -1.03 6.20 8.60
N ASP A 71 -1.70 7.04 9.38
CA ASP A 71 -1.20 7.55 10.66
C ASP A 71 -1.65 6.72 11.86
N SER A 72 -2.46 5.68 11.64
CA SER A 72 -3.04 4.88 12.72
C SER A 72 -1.97 4.08 13.48
N ALA A 73 -2.24 3.82 14.76
CA ALA A 73 -1.36 2.99 15.58
C ALA A 73 -1.29 1.56 15.04
N GLU A 74 -2.41 1.04 14.54
CA GLU A 74 -2.49 -0.31 13.97
C GLU A 74 -1.55 -0.46 12.77
N TYR A 75 -1.60 0.50 11.84
CA TYR A 75 -0.73 0.46 10.67
C TYR A 75 0.74 0.68 11.04
N ARG A 76 1.00 1.64 11.92
CA ARG A 76 2.38 1.94 12.36
C ARG A 76 3.04 0.76 13.03
N ALA A 77 2.29 -0.09 13.70
CA ALA A 77 2.83 -1.27 14.37
C ALA A 77 3.44 -2.27 13.38
N ILE A 78 2.88 -2.38 12.16
CA ILE A 78 3.34 -3.34 11.15
C ILE A 78 4.18 -2.71 10.04
N ALA A 79 4.10 -1.41 9.83
CA ALA A 79 4.81 -0.72 8.76
C ALA A 79 6.32 -1.00 8.73
N PRO A 80 7.04 -1.13 9.87
CA PRO A 80 8.46 -1.47 9.85
C PRO A 80 8.80 -2.76 9.11
N LEU A 81 7.90 -3.76 9.11
CA LEU A 81 8.11 -5.01 8.38
C LEU A 81 8.25 -4.76 6.87
N ARG A 82 7.53 -3.79 6.32
CA ARG A 82 7.65 -3.39 4.92
C ARG A 82 8.82 -2.42 4.71
N ILE A 83 8.93 -1.41 5.58
CA ILE A 83 9.90 -0.32 5.39
C ILE A 83 11.33 -0.84 5.36
N ARG A 84 11.69 -1.74 6.27
CA ARG A 84 13.07 -2.25 6.35
C ARG A 84 13.39 -3.31 5.31
N ASN A 85 12.40 -3.84 4.61
CA ASN A 85 12.58 -4.95 3.66
C ASN A 85 12.27 -4.58 2.21
N THR A 86 11.95 -3.34 1.95
CA THR A 86 11.56 -2.89 0.60
C THR A 86 12.13 -1.51 0.29
N ASP A 87 12.26 -1.26 -1.01
CA ASP A 87 12.34 0.09 -1.56
C ASP A 87 10.94 0.42 -2.08
N SER A 88 10.20 1.22 -1.34
CA SER A 88 8.80 1.52 -1.65
C SER A 88 8.59 2.99 -1.93
N LYS A 89 7.73 3.25 -2.91
CA LYS A 89 7.20 4.59 -3.18
C LYS A 89 5.70 4.52 -2.97
N ARG A 90 5.18 5.44 -2.16
CA ARG A 90 3.76 5.45 -1.79
C ARG A 90 3.25 6.89 -1.85
N LEU A 91 2.03 7.03 -2.27
CA LEU A 91 1.33 8.31 -2.22
C LEU A 91 -0.16 8.10 -1.95
N ILE A 92 -0.79 9.16 -1.49
CA ILE A 92 -2.24 9.22 -1.35
C ILE A 92 -2.72 10.27 -2.33
N VAL A 93 -3.73 9.93 -3.14
CA VAL A 93 -4.32 10.86 -4.09
C VAL A 93 -5.82 10.91 -3.91
N GLN A 94 -6.39 12.11 -3.94
CA GLN A 94 -7.83 12.27 -3.90
C GLN A 94 -8.41 11.91 -5.26
N GLY A 95 -9.50 11.12 -5.25
CA GLY A 95 -10.23 10.76 -6.44
C GLY A 95 -11.20 11.85 -6.90
N LEU A 96 -11.93 11.53 -7.91
CA LEU A 96 -12.95 12.44 -8.48
C LEU A 96 -14.20 12.57 -7.60
#